data_348bea77f6e0546fe123f1fe9abb9d3d
#
_entry.id   348bea77f6e0546fe123f1fe9abb9d3d
#
_cell.length_a   1.000
_cell.length_b   1.000
_cell.length_c   1.000
_cell.angle_alpha   90.00
_cell.angle_beta   90.00
_cell.angle_gamma   90.00
#
_symmetry.space_group_name_H-M   'P 1'
#
loop_
_entity.id
_entity.type
_entity.pdbx_description
1 polymer ?
#
loop_
_entity_poly.entity_id
_entity_poly.type
_entity_poly.pdbx_seq_one_letter_code
_entity_poly.pdbx_strand_id
1 'polypeptide(L)'
;EFAEANARFVERLVKMLLWSVGGWRVYLCGDDAVAKRMQDAYRAGGKREFDVGFMQDVYERPFEIVISDEAHFPAAHEQTKKAGGHTNGCRIGFDAGGSDRKVSAVVDGKTVYSEEVVWHPKTSEDPQYQYDGIVAAFKTAASKMPRVDGIGVSSAGVFIGNAPMVSSIFLK
;
A
#
# COMPACT_ATOMS: atom_id res chain seq x y z
N GLU A 1 -28.11 -7.87 23.27
CA GLU A 1 -28.21 -6.80 22.24
C GLU A 1 -26.97 -5.90 22.22
N PHE A 2 -26.56 -5.30 23.35
CA PHE A 2 -25.38 -4.43 23.42
C PHE A 2 -24.06 -5.17 23.12
N ALA A 3 -23.88 -6.39 23.64
CA ALA A 3 -22.66 -7.17 23.39
C ALA A 3 -22.44 -7.49 21.90
N GLU A 4 -23.52 -7.73 21.15
CA GLU A 4 -23.42 -7.96 19.72
C GLU A 4 -23.13 -6.66 18.95
N ALA A 5 -23.74 -5.55 19.35
CA ALA A 5 -23.47 -4.24 18.79
C ALA A 5 -22.02 -3.81 19.02
N ASN A 6 -21.50 -4.01 20.23
CA ASN A 6 -20.10 -3.74 20.57
C ASN A 6 -19.15 -4.58 19.71
N ALA A 7 -19.40 -5.87 19.57
CA ALA A 7 -18.56 -6.74 18.75
C ALA A 7 -18.56 -6.31 17.27
N ARG A 8 -19.71 -5.92 16.72
CA ARG A 8 -19.80 -5.37 15.35
C ARG A 8 -19.05 -4.05 15.19
N PHE A 9 -19.13 -3.19 16.19
CA PHE A 9 -18.41 -1.92 16.17
C PHE A 9 -16.89 -2.16 16.16
N VAL A 10 -16.39 -3.00 17.06
CA VAL A 10 -14.96 -3.34 17.13
C VAL A 10 -14.49 -4.03 15.84
N GLU A 11 -15.27 -4.95 15.27
CA GLU A 11 -14.95 -5.60 14.00
C GLU A 11 -14.76 -4.59 12.86
N ARG A 12 -15.66 -3.59 12.77
CA ARG A 12 -15.56 -2.53 11.77
C ARG A 12 -14.36 -1.62 12.00
N LEU A 13 -14.09 -1.31 13.27
CA LEU A 13 -12.94 -0.49 13.64
C LEU A 13 -11.63 -1.18 13.29
N VAL A 14 -11.49 -2.47 13.63
CA VAL A 14 -10.31 -3.28 13.25
C VAL A 14 -10.15 -3.30 11.75
N LYS A 15 -11.23 -3.56 10.99
CA LYS A 15 -11.17 -3.52 9.52
C LYS A 15 -10.72 -2.16 9.00
N MET A 16 -11.31 -1.08 9.51
CA MET A 16 -10.95 0.28 9.10
C MET A 16 -9.47 0.56 9.36
N LEU A 17 -8.95 0.20 10.53
CA LEU A 17 -7.55 0.40 10.88
C LEU A 17 -6.62 -0.44 9.99
N LEU A 18 -6.93 -1.70 9.74
CA LEU A 18 -6.15 -2.55 8.84
C LEU A 18 -6.05 -1.98 7.42
N TRP A 19 -7.15 -1.42 6.89
CA TRP A 19 -7.17 -0.87 5.53
C TRP A 19 -6.69 0.57 5.41
N SER A 20 -6.60 1.31 6.52
CA SER A 20 -6.09 2.70 6.53
C SER A 20 -4.65 2.82 7.00
N VAL A 21 -4.23 1.98 7.94
CA VAL A 21 -2.91 2.03 8.57
C VAL A 21 -2.07 0.80 8.23
N GLY A 22 -2.73 -0.35 8.04
CA GLY A 22 -2.09 -1.64 7.84
C GLY A 22 -1.76 -2.34 9.16
N GLY A 23 -1.24 -3.56 9.05
CA GLY A 23 -0.79 -4.36 10.18
C GLY A 23 -1.04 -5.85 10.00
N TRP A 24 -0.23 -6.66 10.62
CA TRP A 24 -0.35 -8.13 10.63
C TRP A 24 -0.65 -8.67 12.04
N ARG A 25 -0.61 -7.80 13.05
CA ARG A 25 -0.92 -8.14 14.44
C ARG A 25 -1.78 -7.05 15.06
N VAL A 26 -2.89 -7.45 15.66
CA VAL A 26 -3.82 -6.55 16.36
C VAL A 26 -3.88 -6.95 17.82
N TYR A 27 -3.59 -6.02 18.72
CA TYR A 27 -3.74 -6.20 20.14
C TYR A 27 -5.09 -5.67 20.58
N LEU A 28 -5.82 -6.45 21.36
CA LEU A 28 -7.11 -6.08 21.95
C LEU A 28 -7.02 -6.20 23.47
N CYS A 29 -7.41 -5.13 24.17
CA CYS A 29 -7.50 -5.08 25.62
C CYS A 29 -8.89 -4.61 26.03
N GLY A 30 -9.44 -5.19 27.09
CA GLY A 30 -10.74 -4.85 27.66
C GLY A 30 -11.68 -6.05 27.73
N ASP A 31 -12.70 -6.12 26.89
CA ASP A 31 -13.70 -7.20 26.92
C ASP A 31 -13.20 -8.45 26.18
N ASP A 32 -12.87 -9.49 26.93
CA ASP A 32 -12.40 -10.79 26.40
C ASP A 32 -13.42 -11.45 25.48
N ALA A 33 -14.72 -11.28 25.71
CA ALA A 33 -15.74 -11.87 24.85
C ALA A 33 -15.76 -11.22 23.48
N VAL A 34 -15.57 -9.91 23.42
CA VAL A 34 -15.40 -9.18 22.16
C VAL A 34 -14.10 -9.60 21.47
N ALA A 35 -13.00 -9.69 22.23
CA ALA A 35 -11.70 -10.07 21.69
C ALA A 35 -11.70 -11.49 21.09
N LYS A 36 -12.33 -12.47 21.75
CA LYS A 36 -12.53 -13.83 21.22
C LYS A 36 -13.34 -13.86 19.94
N ARG A 37 -14.40 -13.03 19.84
CA ARG A 37 -15.16 -12.90 18.57
C ARG A 37 -14.31 -12.33 17.44
N MET A 38 -13.37 -11.43 17.76
CA MET A 38 -12.41 -10.94 16.74
C MET A 38 -11.47 -12.05 16.30
N GLN A 39 -10.94 -12.87 17.22
CA GLN A 39 -10.13 -14.05 16.86
C GLN A 39 -10.92 -15.00 15.94
N ASP A 40 -12.19 -15.25 16.21
CA ASP A 40 -13.03 -16.09 15.37
C ASP A 40 -13.34 -15.47 14.00
N ALA A 41 -13.52 -14.17 13.95
CA ALA A 41 -13.78 -13.47 12.69
C ALA A 41 -12.54 -13.39 11.79
N TYR A 42 -11.37 -13.09 12.38
CA TYR A 42 -10.10 -12.87 11.71
C TYR A 42 -9.18 -14.10 11.73
N ARG A 43 -9.67 -15.22 11.21
CA ARG A 43 -8.91 -16.47 11.03
C ARG A 43 -9.24 -17.11 9.69
N ALA A 44 -8.48 -18.13 9.30
CA ALA A 44 -8.81 -18.98 8.15
C ALA A 44 -10.22 -19.57 8.32
N GLY A 45 -11.04 -19.50 7.29
CA GLY A 45 -12.46 -19.88 7.31
C GLY A 45 -13.37 -18.96 8.13
N GLY A 46 -12.85 -17.87 8.67
CA GLY A 46 -13.62 -16.86 9.40
C GLY A 46 -14.25 -15.82 8.48
N LYS A 47 -15.12 -14.99 9.04
CA LYS A 47 -15.84 -13.93 8.30
C LYS A 47 -14.89 -12.92 7.61
N ARG A 48 -13.69 -12.75 8.16
CA ARG A 48 -12.64 -11.82 7.70
C ARG A 48 -11.44 -12.51 7.08
N GLU A 49 -11.61 -13.73 6.58
CA GLU A 49 -10.55 -14.52 5.96
C GLU A 49 -9.82 -13.75 4.83
N PHE A 50 -10.56 -13.01 4.01
CA PHE A 50 -9.97 -12.18 2.96
C PHE A 50 -9.04 -11.10 3.55
N ASP A 51 -9.47 -10.41 4.61
CA ASP A 51 -8.66 -9.38 5.26
C ASP A 51 -7.38 -10.00 5.87
N VAL A 52 -7.51 -11.19 6.46
CA VAL A 52 -6.38 -11.98 7.01
C VAL A 52 -5.39 -12.35 5.92
N GLY A 53 -5.84 -13.00 4.85
CA GLY A 53 -4.98 -13.40 3.73
C GLY A 53 -4.27 -12.23 3.10
N PHE A 54 -5.01 -11.15 2.82
CA PHE A 54 -4.42 -9.95 2.25
C PHE A 54 -3.31 -9.34 3.11
N MET A 55 -3.53 -9.24 4.43
CA MET A 55 -2.50 -8.71 5.34
C MET A 55 -1.31 -9.67 5.49
N GLN A 56 -1.53 -10.99 5.43
CA GLN A 56 -0.44 -11.96 5.41
C GLN A 56 0.43 -11.80 4.16
N ASP A 57 -0.17 -11.62 2.99
CA ASP A 57 0.56 -11.40 1.75
C ASP A 57 1.34 -10.07 1.77
N VAL A 58 0.71 -8.99 2.27
CA VAL A 58 1.36 -7.68 2.39
C VAL A 58 2.57 -7.71 3.31
N TYR A 59 2.46 -8.36 4.47
CA TYR A 59 3.51 -8.32 5.50
C TYR A 59 4.43 -9.55 5.51
N GLU A 60 4.14 -10.56 4.67
CA GLU A 60 4.85 -11.84 4.63
C GLU A 60 4.97 -12.49 6.02
N ARG A 61 3.90 -12.36 6.82
CA ARG A 61 3.82 -12.83 8.21
C ARG A 61 2.43 -13.35 8.53
N PRO A 62 2.29 -14.35 9.41
CA PRO A 62 1.00 -14.79 9.92
C PRO A 62 0.24 -13.62 10.56
N PHE A 63 -1.04 -13.52 10.25
CA PHE A 63 -1.92 -12.53 10.88
C PHE A 63 -2.38 -13.03 12.26
N GLU A 64 -2.39 -12.14 13.25
CA GLU A 64 -2.72 -12.49 14.64
C GLU A 64 -3.64 -11.46 15.28
N ILE A 65 -4.66 -11.95 16.01
CA ILE A 65 -5.40 -11.17 17.01
C ILE A 65 -4.91 -11.62 18.40
N VAL A 66 -4.26 -10.73 19.13
CA VAL A 66 -3.69 -10.97 20.45
C VAL A 66 -4.58 -10.35 21.51
N ILE A 67 -5.09 -11.17 22.44
CA ILE A 67 -5.77 -10.67 23.63
C ILE A 67 -4.71 -10.27 24.66
N SER A 68 -4.73 -9.04 25.12
CA SER A 68 -3.74 -8.47 26.02
C SER A 68 -4.43 -7.78 27.19
N ASP A 69 -3.67 -7.52 28.24
CA ASP A 69 -4.06 -6.65 29.35
C ASP A 69 -3.31 -5.30 29.28
N GLU A 70 -3.68 -4.35 30.15
CA GLU A 70 -3.06 -3.02 30.16
C GLU A 70 -1.56 -3.05 30.46
N ALA A 71 -1.11 -4.01 31.27
CA ALA A 71 0.30 -4.10 31.69
C ALA A 71 1.20 -4.61 30.55
N HIS A 72 0.66 -5.40 29.65
CA HIS A 72 1.39 -6.02 28.52
C HIS A 72 1.00 -5.41 27.16
N PHE A 73 0.17 -4.36 27.16
CA PHE A 73 -0.21 -3.68 25.93
C PHE A 73 1.00 -2.93 25.36
N PRO A 74 1.27 -3.04 24.03
CA PRO A 74 2.43 -2.37 23.42
C PRO A 74 2.36 -0.86 23.62
N ALA A 75 3.50 -0.25 23.89
CA ALA A 75 3.60 1.21 23.90
C ALA A 75 3.28 1.79 22.52
N ALA A 76 2.68 2.96 22.50
CA ALA A 76 2.43 3.68 21.25
C ALA A 76 3.77 3.96 20.52
N HIS A 77 3.81 3.62 19.24
CA HIS A 77 5.00 3.82 18.41
C HIS A 77 4.59 4.41 17.07
N GLU A 78 4.39 5.73 17.07
CA GLU A 78 4.06 6.47 15.86
C GLU A 78 5.30 7.13 15.28
N GLN A 79 5.52 6.93 13.98
CA GLN A 79 6.58 7.61 13.25
C GLN A 79 5.98 8.37 12.08
N THR A 80 6.17 9.68 12.07
CA THR A 80 5.83 10.52 10.94
C THR A 80 7.06 10.77 10.08
N LYS A 81 7.01 10.37 8.81
CA LYS A 81 8.04 10.74 7.83
C LYS A 81 7.48 11.83 6.93
N LYS A 82 8.23 12.91 6.76
CA LYS A 82 7.91 13.93 5.78
C LYS A 82 8.03 13.34 4.39
N ALA A 83 6.91 13.32 3.65
CA ALA A 83 6.85 12.81 2.29
C ALA A 83 6.54 13.94 1.30
N GLY A 84 7.16 13.90 0.12
CA GLY A 84 6.93 14.86 -0.95
C GLY A 84 7.61 16.21 -0.78
N GLY A 85 7.27 17.16 -1.65
CA GLY A 85 7.78 18.53 -1.61
C GLY A 85 9.18 18.73 -2.20
N HIS A 86 9.83 17.68 -2.68
CA HIS A 86 11.18 17.75 -3.28
C HIS A 86 11.10 18.08 -4.77
N THR A 87 10.63 19.28 -5.12
CA THR A 87 10.44 19.71 -6.52
C THR A 87 11.60 20.52 -7.10
N ASN A 88 12.62 20.80 -6.29
CA ASN A 88 13.87 21.46 -6.75
C ASN A 88 14.71 20.51 -7.60
N GLY A 89 15.43 21.07 -8.57
CA GLY A 89 16.23 20.29 -9.53
C GLY A 89 15.38 19.63 -10.61
N CYS A 90 15.92 18.57 -11.21
CA CYS A 90 15.30 17.85 -12.32
C CYS A 90 14.69 16.55 -11.81
N ARG A 91 13.37 16.43 -11.89
CA ARG A 91 12.60 15.31 -11.33
C ARG A 91 11.75 14.64 -12.40
N ILE A 92 11.67 13.32 -12.35
CA ILE A 92 10.69 12.55 -13.10
C ILE A 92 9.58 12.12 -12.14
N GLY A 93 8.32 12.40 -12.50
CA GLY A 93 7.15 11.80 -11.89
C GLY A 93 6.61 10.73 -12.84
N PHE A 94 6.30 9.55 -12.30
CA PHE A 94 5.75 8.44 -13.08
C PHE A 94 4.57 7.83 -12.34
N ASP A 95 3.46 7.63 -13.05
CA ASP A 95 2.29 6.93 -12.57
C ASP A 95 2.06 5.66 -13.38
N ALA A 96 2.23 4.52 -12.71
CA ALA A 96 1.95 3.21 -13.27
C ALA A 96 0.48 2.85 -13.03
N GLY A 97 -0.40 3.28 -13.92
CA GLY A 97 -1.82 2.97 -13.87
C GLY A 97 -2.15 1.60 -14.47
N GLY A 98 -3.39 1.17 -14.29
CA GLY A 98 -3.87 -0.13 -14.79
C GLY A 98 -4.31 -0.16 -16.25
N SER A 99 -4.51 1.01 -16.87
CA SER A 99 -4.94 1.18 -18.28
C SER A 99 -4.03 2.13 -19.05
N ASP A 100 -3.35 3.00 -18.34
CA ASP A 100 -2.41 3.97 -18.91
C ASP A 100 -1.23 4.15 -17.95
N ARG A 101 -0.13 4.65 -18.48
CA ARG A 101 1.02 5.13 -17.73
C ARG A 101 1.24 6.60 -18.02
N LYS A 102 1.56 7.37 -17.01
CA LYS A 102 1.82 8.79 -17.13
C LYS A 102 3.24 9.11 -16.68
N VAL A 103 3.90 9.99 -17.41
CA VAL A 103 5.22 10.48 -17.03
C VAL A 103 5.28 11.99 -17.14
N SER A 104 5.99 12.63 -16.22
CA SER A 104 6.26 14.07 -16.26
C SER A 104 7.74 14.35 -16.01
N ALA A 105 8.28 15.34 -16.72
CA ALA A 105 9.57 15.94 -16.44
C ALA A 105 9.35 17.30 -15.79
N VAL A 106 9.97 17.51 -14.63
CA VAL A 106 9.83 18.74 -13.81
C VAL A 106 11.21 19.31 -13.55
N VAL A 107 11.37 20.60 -13.84
CA VAL A 107 12.60 21.34 -13.55
C VAL A 107 12.24 22.51 -12.61
N ASP A 108 12.83 22.50 -11.42
CA ASP A 108 12.60 23.50 -10.38
C ASP A 108 11.12 23.79 -10.12
N GLY A 109 10.32 22.74 -10.01
CA GLY A 109 8.89 22.82 -9.74
C GLY A 109 8.01 23.13 -10.96
N LYS A 110 8.58 23.33 -12.16
CA LYS A 110 7.82 23.56 -13.40
C LYS A 110 7.82 22.30 -14.25
N THR A 111 6.62 21.86 -14.66
CA THR A 111 6.50 20.76 -15.62
C THR A 111 6.95 21.25 -17.00
N VAL A 112 7.98 20.60 -17.54
CA VAL A 112 8.54 20.91 -18.88
C VAL A 112 8.08 19.88 -19.93
N TYR A 113 7.58 18.74 -19.48
CA TYR A 113 7.04 17.69 -20.34
C TYR A 113 6.05 16.83 -19.56
N SER A 114 5.02 16.34 -20.25
CA SER A 114 4.10 15.34 -19.73
C SER A 114 3.57 14.49 -20.88
N GLU A 115 3.44 13.18 -20.64
CA GLU A 115 2.92 12.21 -21.58
C GLU A 115 2.05 11.19 -20.87
N GLU A 116 0.98 10.77 -21.54
CA GLU A 116 0.14 9.65 -21.16
C GLU A 116 0.13 8.64 -22.30
N VAL A 117 0.36 7.37 -21.98
CA VAL A 117 0.39 6.28 -22.95
C VAL A 117 -0.47 5.13 -22.45
N VAL A 118 -1.40 4.70 -23.28
CA VAL A 118 -2.21 3.49 -23.02
C VAL A 118 -1.29 2.28 -22.97
N TRP A 119 -1.46 1.45 -21.94
CA TRP A 119 -0.79 0.17 -21.82
C TRP A 119 -1.70 -0.86 -21.15
N HIS A 120 -1.31 -2.12 -21.16
CA HIS A 120 -2.13 -3.22 -20.65
C HIS A 120 -1.36 -4.12 -19.69
N PRO A 121 -0.86 -3.61 -18.54
CA PRO A 121 0.00 -4.36 -17.64
C PRO A 121 -0.71 -5.54 -16.97
N LYS A 122 -2.04 -5.45 -16.79
CA LYS A 122 -2.85 -6.49 -16.14
C LYS A 122 -3.04 -7.75 -17.00
N THR A 123 -2.85 -7.63 -18.32
CA THR A 123 -3.06 -8.72 -19.28
C THR A 123 -1.76 -9.26 -19.84
N SER A 124 -0.64 -8.63 -19.55
CA SER A 124 0.67 -9.13 -19.96
C SER A 124 1.22 -10.09 -18.91
N GLU A 125 1.55 -11.30 -19.34
CA GLU A 125 2.20 -12.30 -18.51
C GLU A 125 3.73 -12.15 -18.45
N ASP A 126 4.30 -11.38 -19.39
CA ASP A 126 5.72 -11.12 -19.46
C ASP A 126 6.07 -9.83 -18.72
N PRO A 127 6.83 -9.87 -17.61
CA PRO A 127 7.26 -8.69 -16.89
C PRO A 127 8.15 -7.74 -17.69
N GLN A 128 8.75 -8.23 -18.79
CA GLN A 128 9.53 -7.40 -19.72
C GLN A 128 8.66 -6.30 -20.34
N TYR A 129 7.38 -6.57 -20.57
CA TYR A 129 6.44 -5.57 -21.08
C TYR A 129 6.32 -4.35 -20.18
N GLN A 130 6.14 -4.57 -18.86
CA GLN A 130 6.07 -3.48 -17.90
C GLN A 130 7.41 -2.75 -17.81
N TYR A 131 8.51 -3.48 -17.73
CA TYR A 131 9.86 -2.93 -17.67
C TYR A 131 10.17 -2.02 -18.87
N ASP A 132 9.93 -2.49 -20.09
CA ASP A 132 10.17 -1.73 -21.31
C ASP A 132 9.31 -0.46 -21.37
N GLY A 133 8.05 -0.56 -20.95
CA GLY A 133 7.14 0.57 -20.86
C GLY A 133 7.63 1.64 -19.88
N ILE A 134 8.10 1.24 -18.70
CA ILE A 134 8.64 2.14 -17.67
C ILE A 134 9.94 2.79 -18.16
N VAL A 135 10.86 2.00 -18.70
CA VAL A 135 12.16 2.50 -19.21
C VAL A 135 11.97 3.48 -20.36
N ALA A 136 11.03 3.20 -21.29
CA ALA A 136 10.72 4.11 -22.38
C ALA A 136 10.21 5.46 -21.87
N ALA A 137 9.28 5.45 -20.91
CA ALA A 137 8.75 6.67 -20.29
C ALA A 137 9.86 7.48 -19.60
N PHE A 138 10.73 6.82 -18.81
CA PHE A 138 11.84 7.49 -18.14
C PHE A 138 12.84 8.10 -19.14
N LYS A 139 13.21 7.38 -20.19
CA LYS A 139 14.11 7.90 -21.25
C LYS A 139 13.50 9.10 -21.95
N THR A 140 12.21 9.07 -22.27
CA THR A 140 11.51 10.19 -22.90
C THR A 140 11.52 11.42 -21.99
N ALA A 141 11.13 11.28 -20.72
CA ALA A 141 11.14 12.38 -19.77
C ALA A 141 12.56 12.93 -19.52
N ALA A 142 13.55 12.04 -19.35
CA ALA A 142 14.95 12.42 -19.17
C ALA A 142 15.51 13.23 -20.32
N SER A 143 15.10 12.92 -21.58
CA SER A 143 15.54 13.68 -22.77
C SER A 143 15.08 15.14 -22.81
N LYS A 144 14.15 15.53 -21.93
CA LYS A 144 13.60 16.89 -21.82
C LYS A 144 14.27 17.73 -20.73
N MET A 145 15.26 17.17 -20.05
CA MET A 145 15.96 17.78 -18.93
C MET A 145 17.48 17.64 -19.09
N PRO A 146 18.29 18.55 -18.53
CA PRO A 146 19.76 18.44 -18.62
C PRO A 146 20.33 17.27 -17.79
N ARG A 147 19.61 16.79 -16.79
CA ARG A 147 19.96 15.66 -15.92
C ARG A 147 18.72 15.14 -15.20
N VAL A 148 18.85 14.07 -14.45
CA VAL A 148 17.81 13.55 -13.55
C VAL A 148 18.37 13.44 -12.15
N ASP A 149 17.79 14.19 -11.19
CA ASP A 149 18.20 14.22 -9.80
C ASP A 149 17.38 13.27 -8.91
N GLY A 150 16.22 12.83 -9.40
CA GLY A 150 15.37 11.87 -8.71
C GLY A 150 14.12 11.47 -9.52
N ILE A 151 13.62 10.30 -9.22
CA ILE A 151 12.41 9.73 -9.81
C ILE A 151 11.43 9.38 -8.70
N GLY A 152 10.20 9.87 -8.83
CA GLY A 152 9.07 9.49 -7.97
C GLY A 152 8.12 8.61 -8.76
N VAL A 153 7.70 7.50 -8.17
CA VAL A 153 6.77 6.54 -8.79
C VAL A 153 5.53 6.40 -7.93
N SER A 154 4.37 6.49 -8.55
CA SER A 154 3.10 6.03 -7.99
C SER A 154 2.59 4.80 -8.73
N SER A 155 1.91 3.92 -8.03
CA SER A 155 1.33 2.72 -8.62
C SER A 155 0.22 2.16 -7.73
N ALA A 156 -0.71 1.42 -8.32
CA ALA A 156 -1.71 0.68 -7.56
C ALA A 156 -1.06 -0.50 -6.83
N GLY A 157 -1.39 -0.65 -5.54
CA GLY A 157 -0.87 -1.72 -4.70
C GLY A 157 -0.42 -1.23 -3.33
N VAL A 158 0.17 -2.13 -2.57
CA VAL A 158 0.75 -1.84 -1.26
C VAL A 158 2.26 -1.98 -1.35
N PHE A 159 2.96 -0.94 -0.93
CA PHE A 159 4.43 -0.88 -0.97
C PHE A 159 4.99 -0.75 0.44
N ILE A 160 6.00 -1.55 0.76
CA ILE A 160 6.75 -1.47 2.01
C ILE A 160 8.23 -1.31 1.67
N GLY A 161 8.85 -0.22 2.14
CA GLY A 161 10.25 0.06 1.87
C GLY A 161 10.60 0.17 0.37
N ASN A 162 9.69 0.69 -0.45
CA ASN A 162 9.76 0.76 -1.92
C ASN A 162 9.65 -0.59 -2.66
N ALA A 163 9.36 -1.69 -1.96
CA ALA A 163 9.07 -2.98 -2.58
C ALA A 163 7.54 -3.15 -2.76
N PRO A 164 7.05 -3.55 -3.95
CA PRO A 164 5.65 -3.89 -4.14
C PRO A 164 5.36 -5.23 -3.45
N MET A 165 4.48 -5.21 -2.44
CA MET A 165 4.08 -6.42 -1.71
C MET A 165 2.86 -7.07 -2.34
N VAL A 166 1.85 -6.26 -2.64
CA VAL A 166 0.64 -6.68 -3.36
C VAL A 166 0.34 -5.63 -4.42
N SER A 167 0.23 -6.05 -5.67
CA SER A 167 -0.11 -5.15 -6.78
C SER A 167 -1.06 -5.83 -7.77
N SER A 168 -1.96 -5.06 -8.35
CA SER A 168 -2.85 -5.52 -9.42
C SER A 168 -2.26 -5.35 -10.83
N ILE A 169 -1.09 -4.74 -10.95
CA ILE A 169 -0.43 -4.45 -12.23
C ILE A 169 0.95 -5.12 -12.37
N PHE A 170 1.53 -5.59 -11.29
CA PHE A 170 2.75 -6.39 -11.27
C PHE A 170 2.39 -7.76 -10.71
N LEU A 171 1.86 -8.64 -11.57
CA LEU A 171 1.27 -9.92 -11.14
C LEU A 171 2.28 -11.07 -11.09
N LYS A 172 3.49 -10.87 -11.59
CA LYS A 172 4.56 -11.89 -11.65
C LYS A 172 5.93 -11.25 -11.42
#